data_c443075f6ba064cf59b66cc5ea17eed2
#
_entry.id   c443075f6ba064cf59b66cc5ea17eed2
#
_cell.length_a   1.000
_cell.length_b   1.000
_cell.length_c   1.000
_cell.angle_alpha   90.00
_cell.angle_beta   90.00
_cell.angle_gamma   90.00
#
_symmetry.space_group_name_H-M   'P 1'
#
loop_
_entity.id
_entity.type
_entity.pdbx_description
1 polymer ?
#
loop_
_entity_poly.entity_id
_entity_poly.type
_entity_poly.pdbx_seq_one_letter_code
_entity_poly.pdbx_strand_id
1 'polypeptide(L)'
;MWKKSWGEPKYKNIKVTTTDGKFDSRLEYYRWCELLILEKAKKITDLKRQVKFVLIDKSKYGREISYVADFTYLQGEKLVVEDTKSTATKTRLYALKKRLLAERYGIIIKEVER
;
A
#
# COMPACT_ATOMS: atom_id res chain seq x y z
N MET A 1 -5.57 26.28 7.82
CA MET A 1 -6.09 25.76 8.30
C MET A 1 -6.78 24.74 7.97
N TRP A 2 -6.88 24.23 8.18
CA TRP A 2 -7.56 23.39 7.80
C TRP A 2 -8.85 23.45 8.28
N LYS A 3 -9.48 23.57 7.96
CA LYS A 3 -10.47 23.90 8.29
C LYS A 3 -11.25 23.06 8.78
N LYS A 4 -11.88 22.92 9.28
CA LYS A 4 -12.49 22.43 9.72
C LYS A 4 -13.32 21.67 9.65
N SER A 5 -13.74 21.47 9.96
CA SER A 5 -14.70 20.59 10.26
C SER A 5 -15.05 19.75 9.16
N TRP A 6 -15.50 20.23 8.25
CA TRP A 6 -15.57 19.45 7.08
C TRP A 6 -14.20 19.06 6.63
N GLY A 7 -13.19 19.65 7.18
CA GLY A 7 -11.83 19.34 6.83
C GLY A 7 -11.38 17.98 7.33
N GLU A 8 -12.07 17.42 8.30
CA GLU A 8 -11.65 16.15 8.85
C GLU A 8 -12.17 15.00 7.99
N PRO A 9 -11.30 14.10 7.54
CA PRO A 9 -11.73 13.01 6.70
C PRO A 9 -12.68 12.07 7.44
N LYS A 10 -13.71 11.66 6.73
CA LYS A 10 -14.75 10.81 7.25
C LYS A 10 -14.22 9.49 7.80
N TYR A 11 -13.19 8.94 7.18
CA TYR A 11 -12.62 7.65 7.57
C TYR A 11 -11.28 7.80 8.27
N LYS A 12 -11.00 8.99 8.75
CA LYS A 12 -9.76 9.29 9.47
C LYS A 12 -8.51 9.05 8.65
N ASN A 13 -8.61 9.24 7.34
CA ASN A 13 -7.46 9.16 6.45
C ASN A 13 -6.66 10.45 6.49
N ILE A 14 -6.07 10.72 7.64
CA ILE A 14 -5.29 11.93 7.85
C ILE A 14 -3.91 11.69 7.27
N LYS A 15 -3.54 12.50 6.27
CA LYS A 15 -2.22 12.38 5.66
C LYS A 15 -1.16 12.84 6.64
N VAL A 16 -0.05 12.14 6.62
CA VAL A 16 1.08 12.41 7.51
C VAL A 16 2.30 12.72 6.68
N THR A 17 2.95 13.85 6.98
CA THR A 17 4.20 14.24 6.32
C THR A 17 5.33 14.10 7.33
N THR A 18 6.35 13.33 6.97
CA THR A 18 7.48 13.06 7.85
C THR A 18 8.78 13.21 7.08
N THR A 19 9.92 13.01 7.76
CA THR A 19 11.22 12.99 7.09
C THR A 19 11.33 11.83 6.10
N ASP A 20 10.52 10.79 6.27
CA ASP A 20 10.50 9.65 5.35
C ASP A 20 9.56 9.87 4.16
N GLY A 21 8.88 11.01 4.11
CA GLY A 21 7.97 11.34 3.03
C GLY A 21 6.53 11.46 3.50
N LYS A 22 5.61 11.43 2.53
CA LYS A 22 4.19 11.54 2.82
C LYS A 22 3.55 10.17 2.92
N PHE A 23 2.61 10.04 3.85
CA PHE A 23 1.82 8.84 4.04
C PHE A 23 0.35 9.21 3.97
N ASP A 24 -0.45 8.34 3.35
CA ASP A 24 -1.87 8.62 3.17
C ASP A 24 -2.68 8.48 4.46
N SER A 25 -2.11 7.84 5.47
CA SER A 25 -2.78 7.68 6.75
C SER A 25 -1.76 7.42 7.86
N ARG A 26 -2.21 7.59 9.11
CA ARG A 26 -1.39 7.24 10.28
C ARG A 26 -1.12 5.75 10.33
N LEU A 27 -2.10 4.96 9.92
CA LEU A 27 -1.98 3.50 9.87
C LEU A 27 -0.79 3.10 9.00
N GLU A 28 -0.70 3.68 7.82
CA GLU A 28 0.39 3.42 6.89
C GLU A 28 1.72 3.86 7.49
N TYR A 29 1.76 5.03 8.10
CA TYR A 29 3.00 5.53 8.70
C TYR A 29 3.46 4.64 9.86
N TYR A 30 2.56 4.21 10.73
CA TYR A 30 2.92 3.34 11.84
C TYR A 30 3.45 2.01 11.33
N ARG A 31 2.84 1.47 10.28
CA ARG A 31 3.32 0.22 9.70
C ARG A 31 4.71 0.40 9.10
N TRP A 32 4.94 1.53 8.44
CA TRP A 32 6.27 1.86 7.91
C TRP A 32 7.32 1.83 9.02
N CYS A 33 7.03 2.43 10.15
CA CYS A 33 7.95 2.45 11.28
C CYS A 33 8.23 1.03 11.78
N GLU A 34 7.21 0.18 11.85
CA GLU A 34 7.39 -1.21 12.25
C GLU A 34 8.30 -1.96 11.26
N LEU A 35 8.07 -1.74 9.97
CA LEU A 35 8.86 -2.40 8.94
C LEU A 35 10.31 -1.94 8.95
N LEU A 36 10.55 -0.65 9.23
CA LEU A 36 11.92 -0.15 9.36
C LEU A 36 12.65 -0.84 10.52
N ILE A 37 11.97 -1.07 11.63
CA ILE A 37 12.54 -1.78 12.75
C ILE A 37 12.89 -3.22 12.36
N LEU A 38 11.99 -3.88 11.64
CA LEU A 38 12.24 -5.24 11.18
C LEU A 38 13.41 -5.31 10.19
N GLU A 39 13.52 -4.32 9.32
CA GLU A 39 14.64 -4.28 8.38
C GLU A 39 15.96 -4.07 9.12
N LYS A 40 15.96 -3.17 10.11
CA LYS A 40 17.15 -2.91 10.91
C LYS A 40 17.57 -4.16 11.69
N ALA A 41 16.60 -4.94 12.13
CA ALA A 41 16.86 -6.20 12.84
C ALA A 41 17.17 -7.35 11.88
N LYS A 42 17.22 -7.07 10.57
CA LYS A 42 17.53 -8.05 9.52
C LYS A 42 16.50 -9.18 9.42
N LYS A 43 15.27 -8.90 9.85
CA LYS A 43 14.16 -9.84 9.68
C LYS A 43 13.59 -9.77 8.28
N ILE A 44 13.70 -8.61 7.63
CA ILE A 44 13.29 -8.40 6.24
C ILE A 44 14.38 -7.61 5.53
N THR A 45 14.38 -7.65 4.21
CA THR A 45 15.32 -6.90 3.38
C THR A 45 14.60 -6.26 2.21
N ASP A 46 15.27 -5.32 1.54
CA ASP A 46 14.78 -4.68 0.32
C ASP A 46 13.41 -4.02 0.52
N LEU A 47 13.26 -3.30 1.64
CA LEU A 47 12.02 -2.61 1.96
C LEU A 47 11.82 -1.41 1.03
N LYS A 48 10.66 -1.34 0.39
CA LYS A 48 10.29 -0.26 -0.52
C LYS A 48 8.87 0.18 -0.24
N ARG A 49 8.58 1.45 -0.61
CA ARG A 49 7.26 2.04 -0.50
C ARG A 49 6.69 2.33 -1.88
N GLN A 50 5.38 2.32 -1.97
CA GLN A 50 4.64 2.80 -3.14
C GLN A 50 5.16 2.15 -4.42
N VAL A 51 5.15 0.82 -4.43
CA VAL A 51 5.65 0.04 -5.56
C VAL A 51 4.51 -0.23 -6.53
N LYS A 52 4.72 0.13 -7.79
CA LYS A 52 3.71 -0.02 -8.82
C LYS A 52 3.82 -1.36 -9.52
N PHE A 53 2.68 -2.02 -9.65
CA PHE A 53 2.55 -3.24 -10.45
C PHE A 53 1.59 -2.97 -11.59
N VAL A 54 2.01 -3.19 -12.81
CA VAL A 54 1.15 -3.04 -13.98
C VAL A 54 0.28 -4.28 -14.09
N LEU A 55 -1.04 -4.09 -14.08
CA LEU A 55 -2.00 -5.18 -14.13
C LEU A 55 -2.45 -5.45 -15.56
N ILE A 56 -2.74 -4.38 -16.30
CA ILE A 56 -3.14 -4.45 -17.70
C ILE A 56 -2.32 -3.42 -18.45
N ASP A 57 -1.62 -3.85 -19.48
CA ASP A 57 -0.74 -2.98 -20.25
C ASP A 57 -1.55 -1.99 -21.09
N LYS A 58 -0.94 -0.84 -21.33
CA LYS A 58 -1.51 0.15 -22.24
C LYS A 58 -1.72 -0.48 -23.61
N SER A 59 -2.86 -0.16 -24.23
CA SER A 59 -3.17 -0.63 -25.57
C SER A 59 -3.97 0.44 -26.30
N LYS A 60 -4.37 0.12 -27.54
CA LYS A 60 -5.24 1.05 -28.28
C LYS A 60 -6.62 1.21 -27.63
N TYR A 61 -6.97 0.32 -26.72
CA TYR A 61 -8.27 0.37 -26.04
C TYR A 61 -8.25 1.18 -24.77
N GLY A 62 -7.07 1.55 -24.25
CA GLY A 62 -7.03 2.35 -23.03
C GLY A 62 -5.65 2.42 -22.42
N ARG A 63 -5.60 3.16 -21.32
CA ARG A 63 -4.36 3.31 -20.56
C ARG A 63 -4.05 2.07 -19.76
N GLU A 64 -2.81 1.96 -19.32
CA GLU A 64 -2.46 0.86 -18.42
C GLU A 64 -3.26 0.97 -17.13
N ILE A 65 -3.56 -0.19 -16.55
CA ILE A 65 -4.19 -0.27 -15.23
C ILE A 65 -3.15 -0.84 -14.29
N SER A 66 -2.93 -0.17 -13.18
CA SER A 66 -1.89 -0.56 -12.25
C SER A 66 -2.41 -0.56 -10.82
N TYR A 67 -1.66 -1.24 -9.96
CA TYR A 67 -1.89 -1.26 -8.52
C TYR A 67 -0.60 -0.76 -7.85
N VAL A 68 -0.75 0.12 -6.88
CA VAL A 68 0.38 0.62 -6.12
C VAL A 68 0.29 0.05 -4.71
N ALA A 69 1.27 -0.78 -4.37
CA ALA A 69 1.33 -1.37 -3.04
C ALA A 69 1.94 -0.39 -2.05
N ASP A 70 1.45 -0.38 -0.83
CA ASP A 70 2.02 0.48 0.20
C ASP A 70 3.46 0.10 0.47
N PHE A 71 3.74 -1.20 0.63
CA PHE A 71 5.08 -1.68 0.95
C PHE A 71 5.37 -3.01 0.26
N THR A 72 6.65 -3.19 -0.13
CA THR A 72 7.14 -4.50 -0.55
C THR A 72 8.46 -4.77 0.15
N TYR A 73 8.75 -6.03 0.39
CA TYR A 73 10.03 -6.42 0.99
C TYR A 73 10.25 -7.92 0.78
N LEU A 74 11.46 -8.36 1.07
CA LEU A 74 11.79 -9.77 1.06
C LEU A 74 11.86 -10.29 2.48
N GLN A 75 11.23 -11.42 2.69
CA GLN A 75 11.31 -12.13 3.96
C GLN A 75 11.92 -13.50 3.62
N GLY A 76 13.22 -13.62 3.85
CA GLY A 76 13.97 -14.71 3.25
C GLY A 76 14.01 -14.52 1.74
N GLU A 77 13.57 -15.52 0.99
CA GLU A 77 13.51 -15.43 -0.47
C GLU A 77 12.12 -15.08 -0.98
N LYS A 78 11.18 -14.85 -0.06
CA LYS A 78 9.80 -14.61 -0.43
C LYS A 78 9.52 -13.12 -0.53
N LEU A 79 8.95 -12.70 -1.66
CA LEU A 79 8.47 -11.33 -1.83
C LEU A 79 7.14 -11.18 -1.09
N VAL A 80 7.06 -10.18 -0.22
CA VAL A 80 5.84 -9.84 0.48
C VAL A 80 5.36 -8.49 -0.04
N VAL A 81 4.09 -8.43 -0.39
CA VAL A 81 3.43 -7.20 -0.85
C VAL A 81 2.37 -6.86 0.19
N GLU A 82 2.51 -5.71 0.85
CA GLU A 82 1.60 -5.30 1.91
C GLU A 82 0.77 -4.11 1.52
N ASP A 83 -0.44 -4.09 2.03
CA ASP A 83 -1.31 -2.94 1.91
C ASP A 83 -2.00 -2.73 3.24
N THR A 84 -2.01 -1.48 3.72
CA THR A 84 -2.73 -1.17 4.95
C THR A 84 -4.16 -0.86 4.59
N LYS A 85 -5.08 -1.59 5.21
CA LYS A 85 -6.50 -1.48 4.89
C LYS A 85 -7.35 -1.32 6.13
N SER A 86 -8.44 -0.59 5.96
CA SER A 86 -9.54 -0.61 6.91
C SER A 86 -10.77 -1.05 6.13
N THR A 87 -11.83 -1.38 6.83
CA THR A 87 -13.07 -1.76 6.18
C THR A 87 -13.53 -0.70 5.18
N ALA A 88 -13.34 0.57 5.54
CA ALA A 88 -13.79 1.68 4.71
C ALA A 88 -13.02 1.82 3.40
N THR A 89 -11.80 1.27 3.33
CA THR A 89 -10.97 1.42 2.13
C THR A 89 -10.99 0.19 1.23
N LYS A 90 -11.71 -0.87 1.62
CA LYS A 90 -11.85 -2.07 0.79
C LYS A 90 -13.00 -1.87 -0.19
N THR A 91 -12.67 -1.52 -1.44
CA THR A 91 -13.65 -1.23 -2.48
C THR A 91 -13.69 -2.36 -3.50
N ARG A 92 -14.70 -2.29 -4.39
CA ARG A 92 -14.79 -3.24 -5.51
C ARG A 92 -13.60 -3.11 -6.45
N LEU A 93 -13.16 -1.88 -6.68
CA LEU A 93 -12.00 -1.65 -7.54
C LEU A 93 -10.75 -2.28 -6.92
N TYR A 94 -10.57 -2.12 -5.61
CA TYR A 94 -9.45 -2.75 -4.93
C TYR A 94 -9.53 -4.28 -5.06
N ALA A 95 -10.71 -4.86 -4.87
CA ALA A 95 -10.89 -6.30 -4.98
C ALA A 95 -10.53 -6.79 -6.39
N LEU A 96 -10.92 -6.04 -7.42
CA LEU A 96 -10.58 -6.38 -8.80
C LEU A 96 -9.06 -6.32 -9.01
N LYS A 97 -8.42 -5.26 -8.56
CA LYS A 97 -6.97 -5.11 -8.71
C LYS A 97 -6.22 -6.21 -7.98
N LYS A 98 -6.69 -6.56 -6.78
CA LYS A 98 -6.11 -7.63 -6.00
C LYS A 98 -6.16 -8.96 -6.74
N ARG A 99 -7.30 -9.24 -7.39
CA ARG A 99 -7.43 -10.44 -8.20
C ARG A 99 -6.51 -10.42 -9.42
N LEU A 100 -6.46 -9.28 -10.12
CA LEU A 100 -5.60 -9.15 -11.30
C LEU A 100 -4.14 -9.32 -10.94
N LEU A 101 -3.73 -8.83 -9.78
CA LEU A 101 -2.37 -8.99 -9.30
C LEU A 101 -2.05 -10.48 -9.08
N ALA A 102 -2.98 -11.21 -8.47
CA ALA A 102 -2.81 -12.64 -8.24
C ALA A 102 -2.74 -13.41 -9.57
N GLU A 103 -3.61 -13.06 -10.51
CA GLU A 103 -3.66 -13.75 -11.80
C GLU A 103 -2.39 -13.51 -12.62
N ARG A 104 -1.90 -12.27 -12.63
CA ARG A 104 -0.75 -11.93 -13.46
C ARG A 104 0.59 -12.32 -12.83
N TYR A 105 0.74 -12.11 -11.54
CA TYR A 105 2.04 -12.27 -10.87
C TYR A 105 2.07 -13.38 -9.83
N GLY A 106 0.92 -13.97 -9.52
CA GLY A 106 0.86 -14.96 -8.44
C GLY A 106 1.05 -14.34 -7.07
N ILE A 107 0.82 -13.03 -6.93
CA ILE A 107 1.05 -12.31 -5.68
C ILE A 107 -0.26 -12.22 -4.89
N ILE A 108 -0.21 -12.62 -3.64
CA ILE A 108 -1.33 -12.48 -2.70
C ILE A 108 -0.97 -11.35 -1.74
N ILE A 109 -1.77 -10.28 -1.76
CA ILE A 109 -1.53 -9.12 -0.93
C ILE A 109 -1.72 -9.49 0.54
N LYS A 110 -0.76 -9.09 1.37
CA LYS A 110 -0.90 -9.18 2.81
C LYS A 110 -1.57 -7.91 3.29
N GLU A 111 -2.80 -8.02 3.75
CA GLU A 111 -3.55 -6.87 4.25
C GLU A 111 -3.26 -6.69 5.72
N VAL A 112 -2.84 -5.49 6.08
CA VAL A 112 -2.56 -5.15 7.47
C VAL A 112 -3.65 -4.22 7.94
N GLU A 113 -4.37 -4.63 8.98
CA GLU A 113 -5.47 -3.87 9.54
C GLU A 113 -5.19 -3.54 10.98
N ARG A 114 -5.77 -2.42 11.43
CA ARG A 114 -5.69 -2.03 12.83
C ARG A 114 -7.00 -1.48 13.33
#